data_a4cc71cd21756ec694c94db1ce122841
#
_entry.id   a4cc71cd21756ec694c94db1ce122841
#
_cell.length_a   1.000
_cell.length_b   1.000
_cell.length_c   1.000
_cell.angle_alpha   90.00
_cell.angle_beta   90.00
_cell.angle_gamma   90.00
#
_symmetry.space_group_name_H-M   'P 1'
#
loop_
_entity.id
_entity.type
_entity.pdbx_description
1 polymer ?
#
loop_
_entity_poly.entity_id
_entity_poly.type
_entity_poly.pdbx_seq_one_letter_code
_entity_poly.pdbx_strand_id
1 'polypeptide(L)'
;MTENNTATSGTPKAQDNTASRRAAVVINPMKSPGNSFRASFFRLCETQGWAEPLWLETTKEDTGLGQAREALEAGVDVVIAAGGDGTVRCVAEVLAGTGTPMGLVPLGTGNLLARNLGIDITDPVAASYDVLSGTDTKVDVVKATLDHAETESTFLVMAGLGYDAAIMANTVDELKDRVGWLAYVEAGIRHLPGKPIRAKISMDGEHPVRRRIRSVMVGNCGKIMGGVEIFPDAKIDDGILDVVILAPIGRFGWLDVLAGVFGRRNAKNASVEYFSGKSAEIELAHEQEFQLDGDPLGKAKHLKVTVEQDALTIRMTGI
;
A
#
# COMPACT_ATOMS: atom_id res chain seq x y z
N MET A 1 11.39 83.10 -6.27
CA MET A 1 10.33 82.20 -6.72
C MET A 1 10.95 80.90 -6.95
N THR A 2 10.85 80.01 -5.97
CA THR A 2 11.45 78.66 -5.94
C THR A 2 10.32 77.64 -5.87
N GLU A 3 10.08 76.95 -6.99
CA GLU A 3 9.09 75.86 -7.03
C GLU A 3 9.68 74.56 -6.44
N ASN A 4 9.00 74.11 -5.44
CA ASN A 4 9.26 72.76 -4.81
C ASN A 4 8.55 71.73 -5.65
N ASN A 5 9.31 70.80 -6.21
CA ASN A 5 8.82 69.64 -6.94
C ASN A 5 8.93 68.38 -5.99
N THR A 6 7.83 68.01 -5.40
CA THR A 6 7.74 66.80 -4.54
C THR A 6 7.46 65.59 -5.44
N ALA A 7 8.50 64.79 -5.71
CA ALA A 7 8.37 63.52 -6.39
C ALA A 7 7.88 62.46 -5.37
N THR A 8 6.65 61.99 -5.56
CA THR A 8 6.06 60.81 -4.86
C THR A 8 6.68 59.55 -5.43
N SER A 9 7.58 58.92 -4.66
CA SER A 9 8.10 57.60 -4.95
C SER A 9 7.04 56.54 -4.62
N GLY A 10 6.35 56.08 -5.64
CA GLY A 10 5.52 54.87 -5.55
C GLY A 10 6.39 53.62 -5.48
N THR A 11 6.40 53.02 -4.33
CA THR A 11 7.02 51.69 -4.13
C THR A 11 6.26 50.66 -4.99
N PRO A 12 6.92 49.86 -5.85
CA PRO A 12 6.24 48.82 -6.58
C PRO A 12 5.79 47.74 -5.56
N LYS A 13 4.48 47.48 -5.50
CA LYS A 13 3.93 46.33 -4.85
C LYS A 13 4.57 45.10 -5.53
N ALA A 14 5.39 44.34 -4.79
CA ALA A 14 5.78 43.02 -5.20
C ALA A 14 4.50 42.19 -5.42
N GLN A 15 4.25 41.85 -6.66
CA GLN A 15 3.27 40.83 -7.00
C GLN A 15 3.84 39.53 -6.48
N ASP A 16 3.30 39.09 -5.36
CA ASP A 16 3.51 37.74 -4.81
C ASP A 16 2.90 36.74 -5.80
N ASN A 17 3.69 36.34 -6.78
CA ASN A 17 3.29 35.36 -7.81
C ASN A 17 3.55 33.93 -7.25
N THR A 18 3.04 33.68 -6.06
CA THR A 18 2.94 32.28 -5.55
C THR A 18 1.76 31.65 -6.29
N ALA A 19 2.07 30.89 -7.34
CA ALA A 19 1.08 30.04 -7.99
C ALA A 19 0.42 29.20 -6.88
N SER A 20 -0.93 29.28 -6.79
CA SER A 20 -1.69 28.52 -5.79
C SER A 20 -1.47 27.04 -6.04
N ARG A 21 -1.10 26.27 -4.99
CA ARG A 21 -0.90 24.82 -5.05
C ARG A 21 -2.16 24.15 -5.59
N ARG A 22 -1.99 23.12 -6.40
CA ARG A 22 -3.09 22.38 -7.01
C ARG A 22 -3.01 20.89 -6.68
N ALA A 23 -4.14 20.29 -6.29
CA ALA A 23 -4.29 18.87 -6.09
C ALA A 23 -4.96 18.20 -7.29
N ALA A 24 -4.64 16.91 -7.53
CA ALA A 24 -5.46 16.02 -8.34
C ALA A 24 -6.04 14.93 -7.47
N VAL A 25 -7.29 14.53 -7.72
CA VAL A 25 -7.94 13.43 -7.03
C VAL A 25 -8.22 12.33 -8.05
N VAL A 26 -7.54 11.20 -7.91
CA VAL A 26 -7.83 9.95 -8.65
C VAL A 26 -8.81 9.15 -7.82
N ILE A 27 -10.07 9.12 -8.24
CA ILE A 27 -11.15 8.55 -7.44
C ILE A 27 -11.84 7.37 -8.10
N ASN A 28 -12.09 6.32 -7.31
CA ASN A 28 -12.95 5.23 -7.73
C ASN A 28 -14.42 5.62 -7.49
N PRO A 29 -15.22 5.91 -8.56
CA PRO A 29 -16.59 6.40 -8.42
C PRO A 29 -17.51 5.38 -7.74
N MET A 30 -17.22 4.08 -7.87
CA MET A 30 -18.02 3.01 -7.25
C MET A 30 -17.85 2.92 -5.72
N LYS A 31 -16.76 3.50 -5.20
CA LYS A 31 -16.46 3.54 -3.76
C LYS A 31 -16.62 4.95 -3.17
N SER A 32 -16.92 5.93 -4.02
CA SER A 32 -17.10 7.31 -3.62
C SER A 32 -18.32 7.49 -2.72
N PRO A 33 -18.22 8.32 -1.65
CA PRO A 33 -19.38 8.76 -0.88
C PRO A 33 -20.36 9.65 -1.66
N GLY A 34 -20.11 9.87 -2.95
CA GLY A 34 -20.99 10.61 -3.86
C GLY A 34 -20.66 12.11 -3.98
N ASN A 35 -21.62 12.85 -4.56
CA ASN A 35 -21.44 14.27 -4.89
C ASN A 35 -21.18 15.15 -3.66
N SER A 36 -21.65 14.75 -2.48
CA SER A 36 -21.40 15.47 -1.23
C SER A 36 -19.91 15.50 -0.86
N PHE A 37 -19.21 14.39 -1.06
CA PHE A 37 -17.76 14.31 -0.82
C PHE A 37 -17.00 15.23 -1.78
N ARG A 38 -17.31 15.17 -3.10
CA ARG A 38 -16.71 16.06 -4.09
C ARG A 38 -16.88 17.52 -3.70
N ALA A 39 -18.11 17.95 -3.39
CA ALA A 39 -18.38 19.31 -2.98
C ALA A 39 -17.64 19.74 -1.70
N SER A 40 -17.52 18.83 -0.73
CA SER A 40 -16.75 19.05 0.51
C SER A 40 -15.26 19.21 0.22
N PHE A 41 -14.69 18.36 -0.66
CA PHE A 41 -13.29 18.43 -1.05
C PHE A 41 -12.95 19.76 -1.78
N PHE A 42 -13.79 20.18 -2.73
CA PHE A 42 -13.59 21.45 -3.44
C PHE A 42 -13.62 22.65 -2.49
N ARG A 43 -14.58 22.67 -1.57
CA ARG A 43 -14.66 23.70 -0.52
C ARG A 43 -13.43 23.67 0.40
N LEU A 44 -12.93 22.48 0.71
CA LEU A 44 -11.75 22.31 1.53
C LEU A 44 -10.52 22.89 0.83
N CYS A 45 -10.33 22.64 -0.48
CA CYS A 45 -9.27 23.24 -1.26
C CYS A 45 -9.34 24.77 -1.22
N GLU A 46 -10.52 25.34 -1.46
CA GLU A 46 -10.73 26.80 -1.40
C GLU A 46 -10.36 27.38 -0.03
N THR A 47 -10.83 26.77 1.06
CA THR A 47 -10.57 27.26 2.42
C THR A 47 -9.11 27.10 2.84
N GLN A 48 -8.38 26.15 2.29
CA GLN A 48 -6.96 25.90 2.56
C GLN A 48 -6.04 26.67 1.58
N GLY A 49 -6.59 27.47 0.68
CA GLY A 49 -5.83 28.29 -0.28
C GLY A 49 -5.23 27.47 -1.43
N TRP A 50 -5.79 26.31 -1.74
CA TRP A 50 -5.45 25.51 -2.91
C TRP A 50 -6.28 25.97 -4.13
N ALA A 51 -5.72 25.81 -5.32
CA ALA A 51 -6.45 26.00 -6.57
C ALA A 51 -7.55 24.94 -6.74
N GLU A 52 -8.47 25.18 -7.69
CA GLU A 52 -9.47 24.19 -8.07
C GLU A 52 -8.80 22.85 -8.45
N PRO A 53 -9.15 21.73 -7.77
CA PRO A 53 -8.50 20.44 -7.98
C PRO A 53 -8.91 19.82 -9.31
N LEU A 54 -8.02 19.00 -9.88
CA LEU A 54 -8.37 18.05 -10.92
C LEU A 54 -9.15 16.90 -10.30
N TRP A 55 -10.26 16.49 -10.92
CA TRP A 55 -11.09 15.39 -10.46
C TRP A 55 -11.15 14.33 -11.54
N LEU A 56 -10.43 13.21 -11.32
CA LEU A 56 -10.16 12.17 -12.29
C LEU A 56 -10.79 10.86 -11.82
N GLU A 57 -11.84 10.42 -12.51
CA GLU A 57 -12.55 9.20 -12.15
C GLU A 57 -11.91 7.98 -12.82
N THR A 58 -11.70 6.91 -12.06
CA THR A 58 -11.22 5.62 -12.58
C THR A 58 -12.34 4.87 -13.29
N THR A 59 -11.97 3.95 -14.17
CA THR A 59 -12.88 3.03 -14.83
C THR A 59 -12.57 1.57 -14.47
N LYS A 60 -13.32 0.62 -15.03
CA LYS A 60 -13.01 -0.81 -14.87
C LYS A 60 -11.74 -1.20 -15.64
N GLU A 61 -11.52 -0.55 -16.77
CA GLU A 61 -10.39 -0.80 -17.67
C GLU A 61 -9.12 -0.09 -17.20
N ASP A 62 -9.27 1.04 -16.53
CA ASP A 62 -8.17 1.83 -15.96
C ASP A 62 -8.49 2.19 -14.50
N THR A 63 -7.86 1.47 -13.60
CA THR A 63 -8.08 1.58 -12.15
C THR A 63 -7.25 2.68 -11.49
N GLY A 64 -6.60 3.55 -12.29
CA GLY A 64 -5.89 4.73 -11.78
C GLY A 64 -4.58 5.07 -12.47
N LEU A 65 -4.04 4.20 -13.35
CA LEU A 65 -2.75 4.45 -14.02
C LEU A 65 -2.80 5.64 -14.96
N GLY A 66 -3.79 5.72 -15.83
CA GLY A 66 -3.95 6.82 -16.78
C GLY A 66 -4.25 8.13 -16.06
N GLN A 67 -5.14 8.11 -15.08
CA GLN A 67 -5.50 9.29 -14.28
C GLN A 67 -4.30 9.84 -13.50
N ALA A 68 -3.46 8.97 -12.95
CA ALA A 68 -2.25 9.41 -12.25
C ALA A 68 -1.24 10.05 -13.21
N ARG A 69 -1.08 9.51 -14.44
CA ARG A 69 -0.24 10.12 -15.47
C ARG A 69 -0.78 11.48 -15.90
N GLU A 70 -2.09 11.60 -16.15
CA GLU A 70 -2.75 12.87 -16.46
C GLU A 70 -2.50 13.92 -15.37
N ALA A 71 -2.59 13.51 -14.10
CA ALA A 71 -2.29 14.39 -12.97
C ALA A 71 -0.83 14.88 -12.97
N LEU A 72 0.14 13.98 -13.24
CA LEU A 72 1.55 14.34 -13.36
C LEU A 72 1.81 15.31 -14.51
N GLU A 73 1.23 15.05 -15.68
CA GLU A 73 1.36 15.91 -16.86
C GLU A 73 0.77 17.30 -16.62
N ALA A 74 -0.28 17.39 -15.78
CA ALA A 74 -0.87 18.67 -15.38
C ALA A 74 -0.02 19.43 -14.34
N GLY A 75 1.07 18.87 -13.83
CA GLY A 75 2.01 19.52 -12.92
C GLY A 75 1.40 19.88 -11.56
N VAL A 76 0.58 18.99 -11.00
CA VAL A 76 -0.04 19.19 -9.68
C VAL A 76 0.95 19.02 -8.55
N ASP A 77 0.68 19.64 -7.39
CA ASP A 77 1.54 19.58 -6.19
C ASP A 77 1.29 18.34 -5.31
N VAL A 78 0.18 17.65 -5.54
CA VAL A 78 -0.15 16.36 -4.87
C VAL A 78 -1.16 15.60 -5.69
N VAL A 79 -0.99 14.27 -5.75
CA VAL A 79 -1.98 13.36 -6.34
C VAL A 79 -2.62 12.55 -5.22
N ILE A 80 -3.92 12.64 -5.07
CA ILE A 80 -4.69 11.97 -4.02
C ILE A 80 -5.31 10.69 -4.57
N ALA A 81 -4.91 9.55 -4.04
CA ALA A 81 -5.52 8.27 -4.31
C ALA A 81 -6.76 8.09 -3.43
N ALA A 82 -7.94 8.31 -4.01
CA ALA A 82 -9.24 8.19 -3.34
C ALA A 82 -9.93 6.88 -3.75
N GLY A 83 -9.60 5.78 -3.08
CA GLY A 83 -10.07 4.47 -3.48
C GLY A 83 -9.70 3.36 -2.50
N GLY A 84 -9.70 2.12 -2.97
CA GLY A 84 -9.16 0.97 -2.24
C GLY A 84 -7.72 0.68 -2.65
N ASP A 85 -7.19 -0.44 -2.15
CA ASP A 85 -5.79 -0.83 -2.30
C ASP A 85 -5.34 -0.88 -3.78
N GLY A 86 -6.17 -1.37 -4.70
CA GLY A 86 -5.87 -1.40 -6.13
C GLY A 86 -5.68 0.00 -6.74
N THR A 87 -6.54 0.99 -6.39
CA THR A 87 -6.38 2.37 -6.86
C THR A 87 -5.13 3.00 -6.26
N VAL A 88 -4.90 2.80 -4.97
CA VAL A 88 -3.70 3.28 -4.27
C VAL A 88 -2.44 2.72 -4.92
N ARG A 89 -2.39 1.42 -5.22
CA ARG A 89 -1.28 0.76 -5.87
C ARG A 89 -1.00 1.33 -7.27
N CYS A 90 -2.05 1.52 -8.10
CA CYS A 90 -1.91 2.10 -9.45
C CYS A 90 -1.36 3.54 -9.41
N VAL A 91 -1.86 4.37 -8.50
CA VAL A 91 -1.36 5.74 -8.33
C VAL A 91 0.09 5.73 -7.86
N ALA A 92 0.42 4.91 -6.87
CA ALA A 92 1.78 4.77 -6.36
C ALA A 92 2.77 4.28 -7.42
N GLU A 93 2.36 3.34 -8.28
CA GLU A 93 3.18 2.83 -9.39
C GLU A 93 3.62 3.96 -10.33
N VAL A 94 2.73 4.90 -10.62
CA VAL A 94 3.02 6.04 -11.50
C VAL A 94 3.86 7.10 -10.78
N LEU A 95 3.63 7.31 -9.49
CA LEU A 95 4.30 8.37 -8.72
C LEU A 95 5.68 7.97 -8.19
N ALA A 96 5.97 6.68 -8.10
CA ALA A 96 7.27 6.19 -7.64
C ALA A 96 8.42 6.80 -8.47
N GLY A 97 9.41 7.36 -7.79
CA GLY A 97 10.58 8.01 -8.40
C GLY A 97 10.32 9.41 -8.99
N THR A 98 9.08 9.92 -9.01
CA THR A 98 8.78 11.24 -9.59
C THR A 98 9.00 12.40 -8.62
N GLY A 99 8.97 12.15 -7.33
CA GLY A 99 9.01 13.15 -6.27
C GLY A 99 7.69 13.88 -6.03
N THR A 100 6.66 13.67 -6.86
CA THR A 100 5.31 14.22 -6.62
C THR A 100 4.66 13.47 -5.46
N PRO A 101 4.20 14.17 -4.40
CA PRO A 101 3.58 13.53 -3.26
C PRO A 101 2.26 12.83 -3.59
N MET A 102 2.03 11.68 -2.98
CA MET A 102 0.75 10.98 -2.96
C MET A 102 0.02 11.23 -1.65
N GLY A 103 -1.23 11.63 -1.71
CA GLY A 103 -2.16 11.63 -0.58
C GLY A 103 -3.04 10.39 -0.59
N LEU A 104 -3.55 9.99 0.57
CA LEU A 104 -4.44 8.84 0.71
C LEU A 104 -5.81 9.28 1.25
N VAL A 105 -6.86 8.94 0.53
CA VAL A 105 -8.25 9.02 1.00
C VAL A 105 -8.86 7.63 0.93
N PRO A 106 -8.87 6.90 2.06
CA PRO A 106 -9.27 5.50 2.11
C PRO A 106 -10.77 5.34 1.86
N LEU A 107 -11.17 4.74 0.73
CA LEU A 107 -12.57 4.45 0.37
C LEU A 107 -12.83 2.94 0.19
N GLY A 108 -11.80 2.11 0.37
CA GLY A 108 -11.88 0.67 0.25
C GLY A 108 -12.27 -0.02 1.57
N THR A 109 -12.36 -1.34 1.51
CA THR A 109 -12.56 -2.19 2.71
C THR A 109 -11.21 -2.51 3.38
N GLY A 110 -10.18 -2.86 2.60
CA GLY A 110 -8.86 -3.23 3.12
C GLY A 110 -8.09 -2.03 3.63
N ASN A 111 -7.83 -1.09 2.76
CA ASN A 111 -7.05 0.13 3.00
C ASN A 111 -5.74 -0.18 3.74
N LEU A 112 -5.00 -1.17 3.21
CA LEU A 112 -3.85 -1.78 3.90
C LEU A 112 -2.75 -0.75 4.17
N LEU A 113 -2.41 0.05 3.16
CA LEU A 113 -1.39 1.09 3.31
C LEU A 113 -1.81 2.14 4.33
N ALA A 114 -3.05 2.65 4.23
CA ALA A 114 -3.56 3.66 5.15
C ALA A 114 -3.54 3.17 6.61
N ARG A 115 -3.91 1.92 6.84
CA ARG A 115 -3.86 1.30 8.18
C ARG A 115 -2.42 1.16 8.72
N ASN A 116 -1.45 0.80 7.87
CA ASN A 116 -0.05 0.71 8.27
C ASN A 116 0.54 2.08 8.60
N LEU A 117 0.10 3.13 7.89
CA LEU A 117 0.49 4.52 8.14
C LEU A 117 -0.29 5.19 9.27
N GLY A 118 -1.26 4.51 9.90
CA GLY A 118 -2.07 5.08 10.98
C GLY A 118 -3.10 6.12 10.53
N ILE A 119 -3.41 6.19 9.24
CA ILE A 119 -4.40 7.13 8.69
C ILE A 119 -5.81 6.66 9.08
N ASP A 120 -6.66 7.61 9.51
CA ASP A 120 -8.06 7.32 9.80
C ASP A 120 -8.80 6.91 8.51
N ILE A 121 -9.37 5.72 8.52
CA ILE A 121 -10.09 5.15 7.39
C ILE A 121 -11.60 5.40 7.43
N THR A 122 -12.10 6.10 8.45
CA THR A 122 -13.54 6.25 8.71
C THR A 122 -14.09 7.58 8.18
N ASP A 123 -13.25 8.61 8.06
CA ASP A 123 -13.65 9.95 7.60
C ASP A 123 -12.82 10.40 6.38
N PRO A 124 -13.36 10.27 5.16
CA PRO A 124 -12.69 10.73 3.94
C PRO A 124 -12.43 12.24 3.89
N VAL A 125 -13.22 13.05 4.58
CA VAL A 125 -13.04 14.51 4.61
C VAL A 125 -11.87 14.86 5.51
N ALA A 126 -11.77 14.24 6.68
CA ALA A 126 -10.64 14.38 7.58
C ALA A 126 -9.33 13.93 6.90
N ALA A 127 -9.33 12.76 6.23
CA ALA A 127 -8.19 12.29 5.46
C ALA A 127 -7.78 13.28 4.35
N SER A 128 -8.75 13.92 3.68
CA SER A 128 -8.47 14.96 2.70
C SER A 128 -7.81 16.20 3.32
N TYR A 129 -8.26 16.61 4.49
CA TYR A 129 -7.67 17.72 5.24
C TYR A 129 -6.21 17.39 5.62
N ASP A 130 -5.95 16.18 6.10
CA ASP A 130 -4.62 15.70 6.46
C ASP A 130 -3.66 15.75 5.28
N VAL A 131 -4.11 15.41 4.07
CA VAL A 131 -3.29 15.54 2.86
C VAL A 131 -3.01 17.01 2.52
N LEU A 132 -4.02 17.88 2.50
CA LEU A 132 -3.86 19.27 2.08
C LEU A 132 -3.02 20.10 3.07
N SER A 133 -3.01 19.75 4.35
CA SER A 133 -2.27 20.43 5.42
C SER A 133 -1.02 19.68 5.88
N GLY A 134 -0.80 18.45 5.41
CA GLY A 134 0.25 17.54 5.87
C GLY A 134 1.64 17.87 5.36
N THR A 135 2.59 17.07 5.82
CA THR A 135 4.00 17.10 5.44
C THR A 135 4.37 15.84 4.65
N ASP A 136 5.46 15.94 3.91
CA ASP A 136 5.93 14.89 3.03
C ASP A 136 6.85 13.91 3.79
N THR A 137 6.54 12.63 3.71
CA THR A 137 7.36 11.52 4.26
C THR A 137 7.67 10.54 3.14
N LYS A 138 8.91 10.09 3.06
CA LYS A 138 9.32 9.09 2.07
C LYS A 138 9.04 7.69 2.58
N VAL A 139 8.61 6.83 1.66
CA VAL A 139 8.36 5.42 1.91
C VAL A 139 8.90 4.57 0.76
N ASP A 140 9.16 3.32 1.07
CA ASP A 140 9.66 2.34 0.13
C ASP A 140 8.54 1.80 -0.77
N VAL A 141 8.93 1.37 -1.94
CA VAL A 141 8.07 0.70 -2.91
C VAL A 141 8.72 -0.62 -3.28
N VAL A 142 7.94 -1.66 -3.48
CA VAL A 142 8.48 -2.94 -3.92
C VAL A 142 8.06 -3.25 -5.34
N LYS A 143 9.06 -3.54 -6.19
CA LYS A 143 8.88 -4.02 -7.56
C LYS A 143 8.81 -5.54 -7.56
N ALA A 144 7.86 -6.09 -8.31
CA ALA A 144 7.63 -7.53 -8.43
C ALA A 144 7.59 -7.95 -9.89
N THR A 145 8.40 -8.94 -10.25
CA THR A 145 8.39 -9.60 -11.56
C THR A 145 7.89 -11.03 -11.39
N LEU A 146 6.91 -11.41 -12.20
CA LEU A 146 6.28 -12.74 -12.19
C LEU A 146 6.71 -13.55 -13.41
N ASP A 147 7.05 -14.83 -13.19
CA ASP A 147 7.32 -15.80 -14.25
C ASP A 147 8.26 -15.26 -15.34
N HIS A 148 9.26 -14.44 -14.94
CA HIS A 148 10.20 -13.76 -15.84
C HIS A 148 9.53 -12.82 -16.87
N ALA A 149 8.35 -12.25 -16.53
CA ALA A 149 7.68 -11.26 -17.35
C ALA A 149 8.59 -10.04 -17.62
N GLU A 150 8.40 -9.37 -18.76
CA GLU A 150 9.12 -8.13 -19.06
C GLU A 150 8.58 -6.93 -18.27
N THR A 151 7.34 -7.02 -17.80
CA THR A 151 6.68 -5.96 -17.05
C THR A 151 6.78 -6.22 -15.55
N GLU A 152 7.13 -5.20 -14.81
CA GLU A 152 7.13 -5.19 -13.35
C GLU A 152 5.79 -4.68 -12.84
N SER A 153 5.34 -5.26 -11.75
CA SER A 153 4.22 -4.75 -10.94
C SER A 153 4.75 -4.11 -9.68
N THR A 154 3.98 -3.19 -9.13
CA THR A 154 4.34 -2.50 -7.88
C THR A 154 3.42 -2.95 -6.75
N PHE A 155 3.96 -3.09 -5.53
CA PHE A 155 3.15 -3.20 -4.33
C PHE A 155 3.73 -2.37 -3.18
N LEU A 156 2.89 -2.06 -2.21
CA LEU A 156 3.23 -1.15 -1.11
C LEU A 156 3.22 -1.84 0.25
N VAL A 157 2.42 -2.88 0.39
CA VAL A 157 2.23 -3.56 1.67
C VAL A 157 2.72 -4.99 1.62
N MET A 158 2.19 -5.83 0.72
CA MET A 158 2.58 -7.24 0.67
C MET A 158 2.31 -7.92 -0.66
N ALA A 159 3.12 -8.93 -0.96
CA ALA A 159 2.88 -9.92 -1.99
C ALA A 159 2.75 -11.32 -1.38
N GLY A 160 1.95 -12.19 -1.99
CA GLY A 160 1.79 -13.57 -1.52
C GLY A 160 1.69 -14.59 -2.63
N LEU A 161 2.35 -15.73 -2.42
CA LEU A 161 2.26 -16.92 -3.25
C LEU A 161 1.80 -18.12 -2.41
N GLY A 162 0.84 -18.87 -2.92
CA GLY A 162 0.31 -20.05 -2.25
C GLY A 162 -1.03 -19.80 -1.59
N TYR A 163 -1.26 -20.40 -0.44
CA TYR A 163 -2.54 -20.27 0.24
C TYR A 163 -2.77 -18.83 0.70
N ASP A 164 -3.79 -18.23 0.13
CA ASP A 164 -3.98 -16.80 0.16
C ASP A 164 -4.45 -16.33 1.55
N ALA A 165 -3.63 -15.50 2.19
CA ALA A 165 -4.04 -14.73 3.36
C ALA A 165 -5.29 -13.86 3.06
N ALA A 166 -5.53 -13.50 1.79
CA ALA A 166 -6.72 -12.77 1.38
C ALA A 166 -8.01 -13.61 1.51
N ILE A 167 -7.96 -14.94 1.35
CA ILE A 167 -9.11 -15.80 1.69
C ILE A 167 -9.38 -15.73 3.19
N MET A 168 -8.33 -15.69 4.01
CA MET A 168 -8.48 -15.47 5.46
C MET A 168 -9.05 -14.08 5.75
N ALA A 169 -8.65 -13.07 5.00
CA ALA A 169 -9.04 -11.69 5.23
C ALA A 169 -10.47 -11.37 4.75
N ASN A 170 -10.87 -11.79 3.56
CA ASN A 170 -12.23 -11.54 3.03
C ASN A 170 -13.34 -12.27 3.79
N THR A 171 -13.00 -13.35 4.50
CA THR A 171 -13.95 -14.08 5.33
C THR A 171 -14.06 -13.49 6.74
N VAL A 172 -13.12 -12.61 7.16
CA VAL A 172 -13.05 -12.04 8.53
C VAL A 172 -14.20 -11.08 8.83
N ASP A 173 -14.65 -10.27 7.86
CA ASP A 173 -15.63 -9.22 8.16
C ASP A 173 -17.05 -9.74 8.39
N GLU A 174 -17.46 -10.84 7.74
CA GLU A 174 -18.81 -11.40 7.93
C GLU A 174 -18.95 -12.32 9.16
N LEU A 175 -17.84 -12.90 9.65
CA LEU A 175 -17.89 -13.87 10.76
C LEU A 175 -17.43 -13.33 12.12
N LYS A 176 -16.74 -12.19 12.16
CA LYS A 176 -16.23 -11.55 13.39
C LYS A 176 -17.32 -11.32 14.44
N ASP A 177 -18.52 -10.99 14.00
CA ASP A 177 -19.63 -10.63 14.89
C ASP A 177 -20.36 -11.84 15.49
N ARG A 178 -20.11 -13.06 15.02
CA ARG A 178 -20.90 -14.24 15.41
C ARG A 178 -20.18 -15.33 16.20
N VAL A 179 -18.88 -15.53 16.07
CA VAL A 179 -18.26 -16.78 16.60
C VAL A 179 -16.93 -16.54 17.35
N GLY A 180 -16.45 -15.34 17.50
CA GLY A 180 -15.17 -15.05 18.14
C GLY A 180 -13.96 -15.44 17.25
N TRP A 181 -12.97 -14.57 17.21
CA TRP A 181 -11.81 -14.61 16.31
C TRP A 181 -11.03 -15.93 16.31
N LEU A 182 -10.84 -16.56 17.49
CA LEU A 182 -10.11 -17.84 17.61
C LEU A 182 -10.82 -19.02 16.94
N ALA A 183 -12.13 -19.11 17.06
CA ALA A 183 -12.91 -20.17 16.42
C ALA A 183 -12.93 -20.02 14.89
N TYR A 184 -12.88 -18.80 14.42
CA TYR A 184 -12.79 -18.47 13.00
C TYR A 184 -11.42 -18.87 12.41
N VAL A 185 -10.32 -18.51 13.06
CA VAL A 185 -8.97 -18.93 12.65
C VAL A 185 -8.87 -20.45 12.64
N GLU A 186 -9.43 -21.12 13.65
CA GLU A 186 -9.46 -22.59 13.71
C GLU A 186 -10.27 -23.18 12.53
N ALA A 187 -11.41 -22.61 12.19
CA ALA A 187 -12.23 -23.05 11.06
C ALA A 187 -11.51 -22.82 9.71
N GLY A 188 -10.86 -21.66 9.53
CA GLY A 188 -10.02 -21.36 8.37
C GLY A 188 -8.89 -22.38 8.23
N ILE A 189 -8.18 -22.67 9.30
CA ILE A 189 -7.08 -23.65 9.34
C ILE A 189 -7.56 -25.08 9.02
N ARG A 190 -8.74 -25.48 9.47
CA ARG A 190 -9.29 -26.82 9.18
C ARG A 190 -9.62 -27.05 7.71
N HIS A 191 -9.97 -26.00 6.99
CA HIS A 191 -10.35 -26.05 5.59
C HIS A 191 -9.21 -25.71 4.63
N LEU A 192 -7.98 -25.55 5.15
CA LEU A 192 -6.79 -25.29 4.33
C LEU A 192 -6.51 -26.44 3.37
N PRO A 193 -6.93 -26.39 2.10
CA PRO A 193 -6.62 -27.40 1.12
C PRO A 193 -5.15 -27.30 0.69
N GLY A 194 -4.60 -28.39 0.24
CA GLY A 194 -3.35 -28.39 -0.47
C GLY A 194 -2.24 -29.20 0.19
N LYS A 195 -1.40 -29.76 -0.67
CA LYS A 195 -0.16 -30.45 -0.26
C LYS A 195 0.96 -29.43 -0.10
N PRO A 196 1.95 -29.67 0.79
CA PRO A 196 3.14 -28.83 0.85
C PRO A 196 3.82 -28.72 -0.51
N ILE A 197 4.20 -27.52 -0.89
CA ILE A 197 4.85 -27.20 -2.17
C ILE A 197 6.34 -27.10 -1.93
N ARG A 198 7.16 -27.58 -2.86
CA ARG A 198 8.60 -27.34 -2.83
C ARG A 198 8.86 -25.93 -3.31
N ALA A 199 9.62 -25.18 -2.54
CA ALA A 199 10.06 -23.82 -2.88
C ALA A 199 11.58 -23.72 -2.78
N LYS A 200 12.14 -22.87 -3.62
CA LYS A 200 13.51 -22.33 -3.48
C LYS A 200 13.36 -20.84 -3.21
N ILE A 201 14.05 -20.35 -2.21
CA ILE A 201 13.98 -18.95 -1.78
C ILE A 201 15.40 -18.47 -1.64
N SER A 202 15.71 -17.38 -2.33
CA SER A 202 16.99 -16.68 -2.29
C SER A 202 16.76 -15.26 -1.81
N MET A 203 17.55 -14.80 -0.88
CA MET A 203 17.61 -13.41 -0.44
C MET A 203 18.89 -12.79 -1.00
N ASP A 204 18.81 -11.57 -1.52
CA ASP A 204 19.95 -10.74 -1.98
C ASP A 204 20.93 -11.47 -2.93
N GLY A 205 20.41 -12.41 -3.73
CA GLY A 205 21.21 -13.22 -4.64
C GLY A 205 22.05 -14.32 -3.97
N GLU A 206 21.84 -14.57 -2.68
CA GLU A 206 22.51 -15.66 -1.97
C GLU A 206 22.06 -17.04 -2.45
N HIS A 207 22.75 -18.10 -1.99
CA HIS A 207 22.39 -19.46 -2.33
C HIS A 207 20.98 -19.80 -1.84
N PRO A 208 20.09 -20.32 -2.74
CA PRO A 208 18.69 -20.56 -2.39
C PRO A 208 18.54 -21.65 -1.34
N VAL A 209 17.74 -21.36 -0.33
CA VAL A 209 17.26 -22.35 0.63
C VAL A 209 16.08 -23.09 0.04
N ARG A 210 16.04 -24.42 0.26
CA ARG A 210 14.94 -25.28 -0.22
C ARG A 210 14.02 -25.62 0.94
N ARG A 211 12.72 -25.37 0.76
CA ARG A 211 11.70 -25.63 1.78
C ARG A 211 10.49 -26.35 1.19
N ARG A 212 9.73 -26.99 2.07
CA ARG A 212 8.37 -27.48 1.77
C ARG A 212 7.40 -26.57 2.51
N ILE A 213 6.71 -25.74 1.76
CA ILE A 213 5.89 -24.64 2.29
C ILE A 213 4.42 -24.83 1.97
N ARG A 214 3.57 -24.10 2.64
CA ARG A 214 2.16 -23.90 2.30
C ARG A 214 1.93 -22.53 1.69
N SER A 215 2.64 -21.53 2.19
CA SER A 215 2.57 -20.16 1.69
C SER A 215 3.91 -19.47 1.92
N VAL A 216 4.20 -18.51 1.08
CA VAL A 216 5.26 -17.53 1.26
C VAL A 216 4.68 -16.16 1.02
N MET A 217 5.00 -15.23 1.90
CA MET A 217 4.58 -13.83 1.79
C MET A 217 5.81 -12.95 1.89
N VAL A 218 5.79 -11.86 1.14
CA VAL A 218 6.80 -10.80 1.15
C VAL A 218 6.11 -9.53 1.63
N GLY A 219 6.61 -8.92 2.66
CA GLY A 219 6.06 -7.71 3.28
C GLY A 219 6.99 -6.53 3.18
N ASN A 220 6.41 -5.37 2.93
CA ASN A 220 7.02 -4.04 3.07
C ASN A 220 6.43 -3.31 4.28
N CYS A 221 5.35 -3.86 4.85
CA CYS A 221 4.67 -3.35 6.03
C CYS A 221 4.34 -4.47 7.01
N GLY A 222 4.20 -4.12 8.30
CA GLY A 222 4.00 -5.06 9.38
C GLY A 222 2.63 -5.73 9.40
N LYS A 223 1.58 -4.97 9.05
CA LYS A 223 0.18 -5.37 9.28
C LYS A 223 -0.54 -5.68 7.98
N ILE A 224 -1.30 -6.76 8.02
CA ILE A 224 -2.25 -7.14 6.98
C ILE A 224 -3.69 -6.77 7.39
N MET A 225 -4.66 -7.13 6.54
CA MET A 225 -6.08 -6.93 6.82
C MET A 225 -6.48 -7.45 8.21
N GLY A 226 -7.37 -6.73 8.89
CA GLY A 226 -7.79 -7.04 10.26
C GLY A 226 -6.77 -6.63 11.33
N GLY A 227 -5.67 -5.94 10.98
CA GLY A 227 -4.66 -5.47 11.94
C GLY A 227 -3.76 -6.59 12.47
N VAL A 228 -3.75 -7.74 11.81
CA VAL A 228 -2.87 -8.86 12.16
C VAL A 228 -1.44 -8.52 11.73
N GLU A 229 -0.52 -8.57 12.68
CA GLU A 229 0.89 -8.30 12.45
C GLU A 229 1.61 -9.59 12.02
N ILE A 230 1.87 -9.72 10.72
CA ILE A 230 2.58 -10.88 10.16
C ILE A 230 4.08 -10.62 10.05
N PHE A 231 4.47 -9.38 9.83
CA PHE A 231 5.87 -8.95 9.72
C PHE A 231 6.19 -7.97 10.86
N PRO A 232 6.47 -8.46 12.08
CA PRO A 232 6.55 -7.61 13.27
C PRO A 232 7.74 -6.64 13.28
N ASP A 233 8.75 -6.85 12.44
CA ASP A 233 9.89 -5.95 12.33
C ASP A 233 9.87 -5.09 11.07
N ALA A 234 8.91 -5.32 10.16
CA ALA A 234 8.83 -4.58 8.89
C ALA A 234 8.54 -3.10 9.12
N LYS A 235 9.29 -2.26 8.42
CA LYS A 235 9.12 -0.82 8.36
C LYS A 235 9.07 -0.39 6.92
N ILE A 236 8.16 0.50 6.62
CA ILE A 236 7.89 0.96 5.25
C ILE A 236 8.99 1.89 4.68
N ASP A 237 10.00 2.24 5.46
CA ASP A 237 10.98 3.30 5.16
C ASP A 237 12.44 2.90 5.48
N ASP A 238 12.73 1.61 5.67
CA ASP A 238 14.07 1.16 6.06
C ASP A 238 14.90 0.52 4.92
N GLY A 239 14.31 0.43 3.71
CA GLY A 239 14.95 -0.16 2.53
C GLY A 239 15.07 -1.68 2.61
N ILE A 240 14.24 -2.33 3.43
CA ILE A 240 14.27 -3.77 3.67
C ILE A 240 12.87 -4.35 3.43
N LEU A 241 12.82 -5.50 2.79
CA LEU A 241 11.62 -6.32 2.72
C LEU A 241 11.75 -7.54 3.64
N ASP A 242 10.65 -7.98 4.19
CA ASP A 242 10.56 -9.16 5.01
C ASP A 242 9.86 -10.31 4.28
N VAL A 243 10.40 -11.51 4.40
CA VAL A 243 9.81 -12.71 3.82
C VAL A 243 9.42 -13.65 4.95
N VAL A 244 8.17 -14.07 4.96
CA VAL A 244 7.68 -15.10 5.89
C VAL A 244 7.27 -16.34 5.13
N ILE A 245 7.73 -17.48 5.63
CA ILE A 245 7.40 -18.80 5.12
C ILE A 245 6.53 -19.52 6.13
N LEU A 246 5.39 -20.02 5.67
CA LEU A 246 4.52 -20.87 6.46
C LEU A 246 4.67 -22.32 6.01
N ALA A 247 5.20 -23.16 6.90
CA ALA A 247 5.51 -24.57 6.65
C ALA A 247 4.90 -25.51 7.71
N PRO A 248 3.58 -25.41 8.02
CA PRO A 248 2.98 -26.24 9.06
C PRO A 248 3.02 -27.73 8.72
N ILE A 249 3.41 -28.56 9.70
CA ILE A 249 3.42 -30.01 9.61
C ILE A 249 2.17 -30.58 10.28
N GLY A 250 1.28 -31.19 9.48
CA GLY A 250 0.02 -31.73 9.98
C GLY A 250 -0.93 -30.68 10.56
N ARG A 251 -1.92 -31.14 11.33
CA ARG A 251 -2.93 -30.25 11.94
C ARG A 251 -2.37 -29.39 13.07
N PHE A 252 -1.45 -29.95 13.84
CA PHE A 252 -0.84 -29.27 14.99
C PHE A 252 0.16 -28.20 14.55
N GLY A 253 0.79 -28.33 13.37
CA GLY A 253 1.68 -27.30 12.83
C GLY A 253 1.01 -25.95 12.62
N TRP A 254 -0.31 -25.91 12.43
CA TRP A 254 -1.05 -24.65 12.36
C TRP A 254 -1.20 -23.95 13.72
N LEU A 255 -1.23 -24.72 14.82
CA LEU A 255 -1.16 -24.12 16.16
C LEU A 255 0.21 -23.49 16.40
N ASP A 256 1.27 -24.09 15.84
CA ASP A 256 2.62 -23.50 15.87
C ASP A 256 2.68 -22.22 15.02
N VAL A 257 2.03 -22.18 13.86
CA VAL A 257 1.92 -20.96 13.04
C VAL A 257 1.23 -19.86 13.83
N LEU A 258 0.08 -20.16 14.45
CA LEU A 258 -0.62 -19.19 15.30
C LEU A 258 0.26 -18.70 16.46
N ALA A 259 0.92 -19.63 17.15
CA ALA A 259 1.85 -19.27 18.23
C ALA A 259 3.04 -18.44 17.72
N GLY A 260 3.50 -18.67 16.48
CA GLY A 260 4.59 -17.92 15.86
C GLY A 260 4.19 -16.51 15.42
N VAL A 261 2.96 -16.37 14.89
CA VAL A 261 2.44 -15.07 14.43
C VAL A 261 1.93 -14.22 15.59
N PHE A 262 1.28 -14.83 16.60
CA PHE A 262 0.67 -14.09 17.72
C PHE A 262 1.46 -14.19 19.02
N GLY A 263 2.49 -15.05 19.08
CA GLY A 263 3.33 -15.29 20.27
C GLY A 263 4.57 -14.40 20.28
N ARG A 264 5.18 -14.28 21.47
CA ARG A 264 6.49 -13.64 21.57
C ARG A 264 7.55 -14.49 20.83
N ARG A 265 8.34 -13.85 20.00
CA ARG A 265 9.35 -14.35 19.04
C ARG A 265 10.46 -15.30 19.56
N ASN A 266 10.40 -15.77 20.78
CA ASN A 266 11.47 -16.56 21.44
C ASN A 266 11.39 -18.08 21.22
N ALA A 267 10.41 -18.58 20.48
CA ALA A 267 10.36 -20.01 20.13
C ALA A 267 10.95 -20.19 18.73
N LYS A 268 11.95 -21.05 18.58
CA LYS A 268 12.34 -21.62 17.28
C LYS A 268 11.12 -22.36 16.72
N ASN A 269 10.31 -21.63 15.97
CA ASN A 269 9.07 -22.16 15.43
C ASN A 269 9.40 -22.85 14.10
N ALA A 270 9.35 -24.17 14.07
CA ALA A 270 9.64 -24.95 12.87
C ALA A 270 8.61 -24.74 11.75
N SER A 271 7.46 -24.12 12.05
CA SER A 271 6.36 -23.88 11.11
C SER A 271 6.35 -22.47 10.51
N VAL A 272 7.16 -21.54 11.02
CA VAL A 272 7.27 -20.16 10.54
C VAL A 272 8.75 -19.76 10.50
N GLU A 273 9.23 -19.39 9.34
CA GLU A 273 10.60 -18.87 9.14
C GLU A 273 10.51 -17.43 8.60
N TYR A 274 11.37 -16.55 9.09
CA TYR A 274 11.50 -15.16 8.64
C TYR A 274 12.86 -14.92 8.02
N PHE A 275 12.87 -14.13 6.95
CA PHE A 275 14.07 -13.63 6.29
C PHE A 275 13.86 -12.15 6.02
N SER A 276 14.96 -11.39 5.94
CA SER A 276 14.93 -9.97 5.61
C SER A 276 16.07 -9.67 4.65
N GLY A 277 15.86 -8.73 3.73
CA GLY A 277 16.85 -8.33 2.73
C GLY A 277 16.29 -7.28 1.79
N LYS A 278 17.08 -6.89 0.80
CA LYS A 278 16.68 -5.89 -0.21
C LYS A 278 15.98 -6.50 -1.42
N SER A 279 16.20 -7.78 -1.64
CA SER A 279 15.56 -8.52 -2.72
C SER A 279 15.28 -9.95 -2.33
N ALA A 280 14.24 -10.54 -2.92
CA ALA A 280 13.96 -11.95 -2.77
C ALA A 280 13.58 -12.57 -4.11
N GLU A 281 13.99 -13.81 -4.32
CA GLU A 281 13.61 -14.62 -5.47
C GLU A 281 13.02 -15.94 -4.97
N ILE A 282 11.80 -16.22 -5.41
CA ILE A 282 10.99 -17.36 -4.95
C ILE A 282 10.60 -18.19 -6.17
N GLU A 283 11.04 -19.45 -6.21
CA GLU A 283 10.68 -20.43 -7.24
C GLU A 283 9.88 -21.55 -6.63
N LEU A 284 8.67 -21.80 -7.11
CA LEU A 284 7.79 -22.89 -6.67
C LEU A 284 7.82 -24.05 -7.66
N ALA A 285 7.65 -25.28 -7.18
CA ALA A 285 7.59 -26.46 -8.05
C ALA A 285 6.37 -26.46 -8.99
N HIS A 286 5.28 -25.79 -8.60
CA HIS A 286 4.02 -25.67 -9.35
C HIS A 286 3.43 -24.30 -9.14
N GLU A 287 2.68 -23.82 -10.14
CA GLU A 287 1.91 -22.56 -10.06
C GLU A 287 1.01 -22.52 -8.84
N GLN A 288 0.95 -21.37 -8.19
CA GLN A 288 0.09 -21.08 -7.07
C GLN A 288 -0.62 -19.76 -7.29
N GLU A 289 -1.75 -19.56 -6.64
CA GLU A 289 -2.43 -18.27 -6.59
C GLU A 289 -1.47 -17.19 -6.09
N PHE A 290 -1.52 -16.04 -6.74
CA PHE A 290 -0.66 -14.90 -6.47
C PHE A 290 -1.52 -13.65 -6.20
N GLN A 291 -1.07 -12.83 -5.27
CA GLN A 291 -1.72 -11.57 -4.93
C GLN A 291 -0.71 -10.46 -4.65
N LEU A 292 -1.10 -9.21 -4.90
CA LEU A 292 -0.42 -7.98 -4.47
C LEU A 292 -1.41 -7.10 -3.71
N ASP A 293 -1.04 -6.65 -2.52
CA ASP A 293 -1.84 -5.79 -1.63
C ASP A 293 -3.30 -6.27 -1.44
N GLY A 294 -3.50 -7.59 -1.45
CA GLY A 294 -4.81 -8.22 -1.31
C GLY A 294 -5.58 -8.42 -2.63
N ASP A 295 -5.09 -7.91 -3.76
CA ASP A 295 -5.71 -8.13 -5.07
C ASP A 295 -5.18 -9.42 -5.71
N PRO A 296 -6.04 -10.41 -6.05
CA PRO A 296 -5.62 -11.62 -6.74
C PRO A 296 -5.25 -11.30 -8.20
N LEU A 297 -4.06 -11.69 -8.62
CA LEU A 297 -3.52 -11.44 -9.96
C LEU A 297 -3.33 -12.72 -10.79
N GLY A 298 -3.95 -13.83 -10.39
CA GLY A 298 -3.86 -15.10 -11.08
C GLY A 298 -2.85 -16.05 -10.45
N LYS A 299 -2.17 -16.84 -11.27
CA LYS A 299 -1.23 -17.88 -10.82
C LYS A 299 0.17 -17.57 -11.30
N ALA A 300 1.13 -17.84 -10.42
CA ALA A 300 2.54 -17.74 -10.73
C ALA A 300 3.32 -18.85 -10.04
N LYS A 301 4.51 -19.14 -10.55
CA LYS A 301 5.43 -20.10 -9.96
C LYS A 301 6.79 -19.47 -9.65
N HIS A 302 7.09 -18.32 -10.22
CA HIS A 302 8.30 -17.56 -9.97
C HIS A 302 7.94 -16.12 -9.60
N LEU A 303 8.51 -15.63 -8.51
CA LEU A 303 8.38 -14.25 -8.05
C LEU A 303 9.77 -13.72 -7.72
N LYS A 304 10.13 -12.62 -8.35
CA LYS A 304 11.29 -11.82 -7.97
C LYS A 304 10.80 -10.47 -7.48
N VAL A 305 11.32 -10.05 -6.33
CA VAL A 305 10.98 -8.75 -5.73
C VAL A 305 12.23 -7.99 -5.35
N THR A 306 12.15 -6.66 -5.45
CA THR A 306 13.24 -5.76 -5.05
C THR A 306 12.62 -4.51 -4.42
N VAL A 307 13.13 -4.09 -3.26
CA VAL A 307 12.72 -2.83 -2.64
C VAL A 307 13.43 -1.66 -3.31
N GLU A 308 12.65 -0.63 -3.62
CA GLU A 308 13.14 0.69 -4.04
C GLU A 308 12.97 1.64 -2.86
N GLN A 309 14.08 1.89 -2.17
CA GLN A 309 14.10 2.71 -0.96
C GLN A 309 13.76 4.17 -1.28
N ASP A 310 12.93 4.80 -0.41
CA ASP A 310 12.53 6.20 -0.53
C ASP A 310 11.87 6.57 -1.86
N ALA A 311 11.32 5.59 -2.59
CA ALA A 311 10.85 5.80 -3.95
C ALA A 311 9.52 6.55 -4.04
N LEU A 312 8.70 6.55 -3.01
CA LEU A 312 7.40 7.22 -2.98
C LEU A 312 7.35 8.25 -1.86
N THR A 313 6.79 9.42 -2.17
CA THR A 313 6.52 10.46 -1.17
C THR A 313 5.04 10.42 -0.78
N ILE A 314 4.75 10.23 0.51
CA ILE A 314 3.39 10.28 1.06
C ILE A 314 3.20 11.61 1.80
N ARG A 315 2.11 12.31 1.50
CA ARG A 315 1.72 13.54 2.21
C ARG A 315 0.60 13.25 3.20
N MET A 316 0.86 13.48 4.47
CA MET A 316 -0.09 13.27 5.57
C MET A 316 0.27 14.15 6.76
N THR A 317 -0.66 14.35 7.69
CA THR A 317 -0.32 14.92 9.01
C THR A 317 0.55 13.93 9.78
N GLY A 318 1.59 14.42 10.44
CA GLY A 318 2.67 13.61 11.02
C GLY A 318 2.19 12.47 11.94
N ILE A 319 2.96 11.38 11.93
CA ILE A 319 2.85 10.25 12.88
C ILE A 319 3.31 10.69 14.26
#